data_5b2d6303890339efb63c5d8b86e528fb
#
_entry.id   5b2d6303890339efb63c5d8b86e528fb
#
_cell.length_a   1.000
_cell.length_b   1.000
_cell.length_c   1.000
_cell.angle_alpha   90.00
_cell.angle_beta   90.00
_cell.angle_gamma   90.00
#
_symmetry.space_group_name_H-M   'P 1'
#
loop_
_entity.id
_entity.type
_entity.pdbx_description
1 polymer ?
#
loop_
_entity_poly.entity_id
_entity_poly.type
_entity_poly.pdbx_seq_one_letter_code
_entity_poly.pdbx_strand_id
1 'polypeptide(L)'
;MAQGSLTPPSLADEQREVAQARIRRAAGVALAARGLAATVDDVAEAAGVSRRTIFRHFATRDALFVAVIRAGIRRYAEQIPAPPAGDDLRGWLAELLMVTHRLNARNGRVFWDLVGVRAADLSADLAMVAAECRDSRNRFAASVAELLWRARGGPAPPPRWLVDAVAVQLSGFTTQSLAGDLGRTPDQVAHVSAQVIEAALASALAPPT
;
A
#
# COMPACT_ATOMS: atom_id res chain seq x y z
N MET A 1 -41.39 7.79 5.61
CA MET A 1 -40.16 7.69 6.40
C MET A 1 -40.05 6.28 6.96
N ALA A 2 -39.31 5.39 6.33
CA ALA A 2 -39.10 4.03 6.78
C ALA A 2 -37.89 3.98 7.70
N GLN A 3 -38.09 3.85 8.98
CA GLN A 3 -37.04 3.55 9.95
C GLN A 3 -36.60 2.10 9.72
N GLY A 4 -35.46 1.90 9.08
CA GLY A 4 -34.80 0.61 9.00
C GLY A 4 -34.41 0.15 10.40
N SER A 5 -35.17 -0.84 10.92
CA SER A 5 -34.87 -1.51 12.19
C SER A 5 -33.53 -2.26 12.05
N LEU A 6 -32.45 -1.71 12.60
CA LEU A 6 -31.18 -2.40 12.75
C LEU A 6 -31.37 -3.45 13.86
N THR A 7 -31.66 -4.69 13.47
CA THR A 7 -31.63 -5.82 14.40
C THR A 7 -30.19 -5.98 14.91
N PRO A 8 -29.94 -6.02 16.22
CA PRO A 8 -28.59 -6.23 16.75
C PRO A 8 -28.05 -7.59 16.27
N PRO A 9 -26.70 -7.68 16.03
CA PRO A 9 -26.08 -8.92 15.60
C PRO A 9 -26.33 -10.03 16.64
N SER A 10 -26.50 -11.26 16.16
CA SER A 10 -26.65 -12.41 17.05
C SER A 10 -25.29 -12.75 17.70
N LEU A 11 -25.30 -13.39 18.88
CA LEU A 11 -24.07 -13.88 19.52
C LEU A 11 -23.24 -14.77 18.59
N ALA A 12 -23.90 -15.53 17.69
CA ALA A 12 -23.21 -16.35 16.70
C ALA A 12 -22.49 -15.50 15.65
N ASP A 13 -23.07 -14.36 15.25
CA ASP A 13 -22.45 -13.42 14.32
C ASP A 13 -21.27 -12.71 14.96
N GLU A 14 -21.38 -12.29 16.20
CA GLU A 14 -20.28 -11.70 16.97
C GLU A 14 -19.11 -12.67 17.12
N GLN A 15 -19.37 -13.92 17.48
CA GLN A 15 -18.34 -14.97 17.58
C GLN A 15 -17.67 -15.23 16.22
N ARG A 16 -18.45 -15.20 15.15
CA ARG A 16 -17.93 -15.37 13.79
C ARG A 16 -17.02 -14.21 13.40
N GLU A 17 -17.39 -12.97 13.71
CA GLU A 17 -16.55 -11.79 13.45
C GLU A 17 -15.24 -11.83 14.25
N VAL A 18 -15.30 -12.19 15.52
CA VAL A 18 -14.10 -12.34 16.36
C VAL A 18 -13.14 -13.39 15.79
N ALA A 19 -13.68 -14.55 15.39
CA ALA A 19 -12.89 -15.61 14.76
C ALA A 19 -12.27 -15.14 13.42
N GLN A 20 -13.04 -14.48 12.57
CA GLN A 20 -12.55 -13.94 11.30
C GLN A 20 -11.47 -12.87 11.53
N ALA A 21 -11.64 -11.98 12.50
CA ALA A 21 -10.67 -10.95 12.83
C ALA A 21 -9.35 -11.56 13.29
N ARG A 22 -9.41 -12.61 14.13
CA ARG A 22 -8.23 -13.38 14.58
C ARG A 22 -7.50 -14.04 13.41
N ILE A 23 -8.23 -14.72 12.51
CA ILE A 23 -7.67 -15.37 11.32
C ILE A 23 -7.03 -14.32 10.39
N ARG A 24 -7.71 -13.20 10.11
CA ARG A 24 -7.15 -12.12 9.29
C ARG A 24 -5.88 -11.51 9.88
N ARG A 25 -5.83 -11.34 11.20
CA ARG A 25 -4.61 -10.84 11.88
C ARG A 25 -3.45 -11.83 11.70
N ALA A 26 -3.68 -13.12 11.93
CA ALA A 26 -2.67 -14.17 11.73
C ALA A 26 -2.19 -14.26 10.28
N ALA A 27 -3.12 -14.16 9.31
CA ALA A 27 -2.77 -14.12 7.89
C ALA A 27 -1.96 -12.86 7.54
N GLY A 28 -2.22 -11.72 8.18
CA GLY A 28 -1.39 -10.52 8.04
C GLY A 28 0.04 -10.73 8.51
N VAL A 29 0.24 -11.42 9.63
CA VAL A 29 1.58 -11.78 10.14
C VAL A 29 2.29 -12.74 9.19
N ALA A 30 1.61 -13.79 8.73
CA ALA A 30 2.17 -14.75 7.79
C ALA A 30 2.57 -14.10 6.46
N LEU A 31 1.71 -13.23 5.91
CA LEU A 31 1.99 -12.44 4.70
C LEU A 31 3.18 -11.49 4.88
N ALA A 32 3.28 -10.81 6.02
CA ALA A 32 4.41 -9.91 6.29
C ALA A 32 5.74 -10.68 6.34
N ALA A 33 5.74 -11.90 6.91
CA ALA A 33 6.93 -12.72 7.04
C ALA A 33 7.33 -13.42 5.73
N ARG A 34 6.35 -13.98 4.98
CA ARG A 34 6.58 -14.88 3.85
C ARG A 34 6.05 -14.38 2.52
N GLY A 35 5.40 -13.21 2.49
CA GLY A 35 4.75 -12.69 1.29
C GLY A 35 3.67 -13.65 0.77
N LEU A 36 3.51 -13.73 -0.54
CA LEU A 36 2.55 -14.63 -1.18
C LEU A 36 2.91 -16.13 -1.07
N ALA A 37 4.13 -16.47 -0.60
CA ALA A 37 4.50 -17.84 -0.31
C ALA A 37 3.91 -18.37 1.02
N ALA A 38 3.27 -17.51 1.84
CA ALA A 38 2.59 -17.93 3.07
C ALA A 38 1.51 -18.98 2.77
N THR A 39 1.38 -19.96 3.65
CA THR A 39 0.44 -21.07 3.51
C THR A 39 -0.72 -20.96 4.50
N VAL A 40 -1.77 -21.77 4.29
CA VAL A 40 -2.87 -21.88 5.27
C VAL A 40 -2.38 -22.48 6.59
N ASP A 41 -1.33 -23.30 6.56
CA ASP A 41 -0.75 -23.89 7.77
C ASP A 41 -0.04 -22.85 8.62
N ASP A 42 0.71 -21.93 7.99
CA ASP A 42 1.31 -20.80 8.68
C ASP A 42 0.24 -19.93 9.38
N VAL A 43 -0.89 -19.72 8.71
CA VAL A 43 -2.01 -18.95 9.28
C VAL A 43 -2.69 -19.74 10.40
N ALA A 44 -2.88 -21.05 10.26
CA ALA A 44 -3.51 -21.90 11.25
C ALA A 44 -2.70 -21.93 12.55
N GLU A 45 -1.38 -22.11 12.42
CA GLU A 45 -0.43 -22.06 13.54
C GLU A 45 -0.46 -20.69 14.24
N ALA A 46 -0.29 -19.60 13.49
CA ALA A 46 -0.30 -18.24 14.03
C ALA A 46 -1.64 -17.83 14.66
N ALA A 47 -2.77 -18.36 14.15
CA ALA A 47 -4.09 -18.12 14.69
C ALA A 47 -4.46 -19.04 15.86
N GLY A 48 -3.73 -20.15 16.07
CA GLY A 48 -4.08 -21.19 17.04
C GLY A 48 -5.42 -21.85 16.71
N VAL A 49 -5.69 -22.13 15.42
CA VAL A 49 -6.91 -22.78 14.94
C VAL A 49 -6.59 -23.87 13.92
N SER A 50 -7.53 -24.76 13.63
CA SER A 50 -7.37 -25.76 12.58
C SER A 50 -7.56 -25.17 11.17
N ARG A 51 -6.95 -25.79 10.13
CA ARG A 51 -7.23 -25.49 8.71
C ARG A 51 -8.74 -25.53 8.41
N ARG A 52 -9.44 -26.52 8.96
CA ARG A 52 -10.92 -26.65 8.83
C ARG A 52 -11.64 -25.40 9.35
N THR A 53 -11.16 -24.82 10.44
CA THR A 53 -11.72 -23.58 10.98
C THR A 53 -11.48 -22.42 10.03
N ILE A 54 -10.30 -22.31 9.42
CA ILE A 54 -10.02 -21.28 8.42
C ILE A 54 -10.96 -21.41 7.22
N PHE A 55 -11.07 -22.63 6.64
CA PHE A 55 -11.91 -22.85 5.46
C PHE A 55 -13.41 -22.72 5.73
N ARG A 56 -13.86 -22.81 6.99
CA ARG A 56 -15.22 -22.47 7.37
C ARG A 56 -15.52 -20.97 7.23
N HIS A 57 -14.50 -20.11 7.37
CA HIS A 57 -14.64 -18.65 7.32
C HIS A 57 -14.22 -18.06 5.98
N PHE A 58 -13.30 -18.69 5.26
CA PHE A 58 -12.75 -18.24 3.97
C PHE A 58 -12.73 -19.43 3.01
N ALA A 59 -13.41 -19.31 1.87
CA ALA A 59 -13.57 -20.41 0.91
C ALA A 59 -12.22 -20.94 0.37
N THR A 60 -11.25 -20.04 0.19
CA THR A 60 -9.91 -20.36 -0.31
C THR A 60 -8.84 -19.60 0.46
N ARG A 61 -7.57 -20.02 0.33
CA ARG A 61 -6.40 -19.28 0.79
C ARG A 61 -6.38 -17.88 0.18
N ASP A 62 -6.60 -17.79 -1.11
CA ASP A 62 -6.50 -16.53 -1.84
C ASP A 62 -7.61 -15.57 -1.48
N ALA A 63 -8.84 -16.05 -1.22
CA ALA A 63 -9.92 -15.23 -0.67
C ALA A 63 -9.55 -14.61 0.69
N LEU A 64 -8.89 -15.38 1.57
CA LEU A 64 -8.37 -14.86 2.83
C LEU A 64 -7.29 -13.79 2.59
N PHE A 65 -6.33 -14.06 1.71
CA PHE A 65 -5.22 -13.14 1.42
C PHE A 65 -5.71 -11.85 0.77
N VAL A 66 -6.62 -11.91 -0.19
CA VAL A 66 -7.28 -10.74 -0.78
C VAL A 66 -7.96 -9.88 0.28
N ALA A 67 -8.72 -10.51 1.19
CA ALA A 67 -9.37 -9.78 2.28
C ALA A 67 -8.36 -9.04 3.20
N VAL A 68 -7.23 -9.69 3.51
CA VAL A 68 -6.15 -9.11 4.32
C VAL A 68 -5.43 -7.98 3.58
N ILE A 69 -5.10 -8.19 2.31
CA ILE A 69 -4.41 -7.21 1.47
C ILE A 69 -5.28 -5.95 1.30
N ARG A 70 -6.57 -6.10 0.97
CA ARG A 70 -7.49 -4.97 0.86
C ARG A 70 -7.65 -4.20 2.18
N ALA A 71 -7.70 -4.90 3.31
CA ALA A 71 -7.70 -4.26 4.62
C ALA A 71 -6.37 -3.53 4.91
N GLY A 72 -5.25 -4.08 4.47
CA GLY A 72 -3.93 -3.45 4.53
C GLY A 72 -3.85 -2.17 3.71
N ILE A 73 -4.38 -2.18 2.47
CA ILE A 73 -4.43 -1.01 1.59
C ILE A 73 -5.24 0.13 2.22
N ARG A 74 -6.42 -0.18 2.79
CA ARG A 74 -7.23 0.84 3.48
C ARG A 74 -6.48 1.46 4.65
N ARG A 75 -5.89 0.63 5.53
CA ARG A 75 -5.07 1.13 6.65
C ARG A 75 -3.83 1.90 6.22
N TYR A 76 -3.26 1.55 5.08
CA TYR A 76 -2.17 2.32 4.47
C TYR A 76 -2.67 3.71 4.06
N ALA A 77 -3.79 3.79 3.34
CA ALA A 77 -4.37 5.04 2.89
C ALA A 77 -4.76 5.98 4.07
N GLU A 78 -5.25 5.42 5.18
CA GLU A 78 -5.60 6.17 6.40
C GLU A 78 -4.38 6.81 7.09
N GLN A 79 -3.17 6.32 6.85
CA GLN A 79 -1.94 6.84 7.44
C GLN A 79 -1.23 7.85 6.55
N ILE A 80 -1.62 7.97 5.28
CA ILE A 80 -1.02 8.91 4.36
C ILE A 80 -1.46 10.33 4.73
N PRO A 81 -0.52 11.28 4.96
CA PRO A 81 -0.87 12.65 5.31
C PRO A 81 -1.63 13.33 4.16
N ALA A 82 -2.74 13.97 4.50
CA ALA A 82 -3.50 14.78 3.54
C ALA A 82 -2.66 15.98 3.08
N PRO A 83 -2.85 16.44 1.83
CA PRO A 83 -2.22 17.68 1.38
C PRO A 83 -2.54 18.84 2.31
N PRO A 84 -1.59 19.76 2.59
CA PRO A 84 -1.83 20.90 3.46
C PRO A 84 -2.81 21.87 2.83
N ALA A 85 -3.58 22.56 3.67
CA ALA A 85 -4.44 23.66 3.23
C ALA A 85 -3.66 24.94 2.90
N GLY A 86 -2.37 25.01 3.25
CA GLY A 86 -1.47 26.14 3.04
C GLY A 86 -0.27 25.76 2.15
N ASP A 87 0.75 26.61 2.15
CA ASP A 87 1.86 26.58 1.19
C ASP A 87 3.03 25.66 1.59
N ASP A 88 2.98 24.99 2.77
CA ASP A 88 4.07 24.10 3.21
C ASP A 88 4.02 22.73 2.53
N LEU A 89 4.12 22.73 1.21
CA LEU A 89 4.19 21.51 0.40
C LEU A 89 5.51 20.76 0.58
N ARG A 90 6.58 21.47 0.97
CA ARG A 90 7.89 20.82 1.19
C ARG A 90 7.89 20.00 2.47
N GLY A 91 7.37 20.55 3.56
CA GLY A 91 7.20 19.82 4.83
C GLY A 91 6.25 18.64 4.65
N TRP A 92 5.11 18.85 3.97
CA TRP A 92 4.17 17.79 3.65
C TRP A 92 4.81 16.67 2.79
N LEU A 93 5.57 16.99 1.75
CA LEU A 93 6.25 15.99 0.92
C LEU A 93 7.25 15.17 1.74
N ALA A 94 8.00 15.82 2.62
CA ALA A 94 8.94 15.12 3.50
C ALA A 94 8.21 14.15 4.45
N GLU A 95 7.10 14.57 5.05
CA GLU A 95 6.26 13.73 5.90
C GLU A 95 5.63 12.58 5.11
N LEU A 96 5.06 12.88 3.95
CA LEU A 96 4.49 11.87 3.04
C LEU A 96 5.49 10.77 2.71
N LEU A 97 6.70 11.13 2.31
CA LEU A 97 7.75 10.18 1.97
C LEU A 97 8.21 9.38 3.18
N MET A 98 8.36 10.03 4.34
CA MET A 98 8.74 9.36 5.57
C MET A 98 7.69 8.30 5.98
N VAL A 99 6.41 8.67 5.99
CA VAL A 99 5.31 7.74 6.29
C VAL A 99 5.26 6.61 5.27
N THR A 100 5.34 6.93 3.98
CA THR A 100 5.31 5.97 2.88
C THR A 100 6.42 4.94 3.01
N HIS A 101 7.68 5.36 3.19
CA HIS A 101 8.81 4.42 3.25
C HIS A 101 8.84 3.60 4.54
N ARG A 102 8.38 4.16 5.68
CA ARG A 102 8.19 3.38 6.92
C ARG A 102 7.10 2.32 6.76
N LEU A 103 5.98 2.65 6.11
CA LEU A 103 4.92 1.71 5.81
C LEU A 103 5.37 0.63 4.83
N ASN A 104 6.08 1.00 3.78
CA ASN A 104 6.64 0.08 2.79
C ASN A 104 7.66 -0.87 3.45
N ALA A 105 8.53 -0.39 4.32
CA ALA A 105 9.49 -1.22 5.03
C ALA A 105 8.81 -2.27 5.93
N ARG A 106 7.70 -1.91 6.58
CA ARG A 106 6.92 -2.85 7.41
C ARG A 106 6.11 -3.87 6.62
N ASN A 107 5.60 -3.50 5.45
CA ASN A 107 4.70 -4.32 4.64
C ASN A 107 5.35 -4.80 3.33
N GLY A 108 6.64 -4.51 3.13
CA GLY A 108 7.31 -4.52 1.84
C GLY A 108 7.24 -5.86 1.11
N ARG A 109 7.31 -6.99 1.82
CA ARG A 109 7.34 -8.29 1.17
C ARG A 109 6.06 -8.59 0.40
N VAL A 110 4.88 -8.31 0.97
CA VAL A 110 3.60 -8.53 0.30
C VAL A 110 3.45 -7.61 -0.91
N PHE A 111 3.78 -6.33 -0.75
CA PHE A 111 3.70 -5.37 -1.86
C PHE A 111 4.73 -5.69 -2.95
N TRP A 112 5.93 -6.13 -2.56
CA TRP A 112 6.96 -6.57 -3.50
C TRP A 112 6.50 -7.77 -4.31
N ASP A 113 5.96 -8.80 -3.64
CA ASP A 113 5.47 -10.00 -4.31
C ASP A 113 4.31 -9.67 -5.27
N LEU A 114 3.37 -8.80 -4.86
CA LEU A 114 2.25 -8.37 -5.71
C LEU A 114 2.68 -7.56 -6.95
N VAL A 115 3.80 -6.84 -6.85
CA VAL A 115 4.34 -6.04 -7.96
C VAL A 115 5.31 -6.84 -8.82
N GLY A 116 6.14 -7.69 -8.19
CA GLY A 116 7.21 -8.44 -8.83
C GLY A 116 6.75 -9.76 -9.46
N VAL A 117 5.66 -10.36 -8.95
CA VAL A 117 5.12 -11.61 -9.53
C VAL A 117 4.41 -11.30 -10.85
N ARG A 118 4.66 -12.12 -11.85
CA ARG A 118 3.94 -12.01 -13.15
C ARG A 118 2.45 -12.27 -12.91
N ALA A 119 1.59 -11.46 -13.50
CA ALA A 119 0.15 -11.62 -13.35
C ALA A 119 -0.35 -13.03 -13.76
N ALA A 120 0.36 -13.69 -14.68
CA ALA A 120 0.06 -15.06 -15.11
C ALA A 120 0.32 -16.13 -14.00
N ASP A 121 1.15 -15.81 -13.01
CA ASP A 121 1.50 -16.72 -11.92
C ASP A 121 0.60 -16.53 -10.69
N LEU A 122 -0.31 -15.56 -10.74
CA LEU A 122 -1.29 -15.28 -9.68
C LEU A 122 -2.65 -15.92 -10.02
N SER A 123 -3.39 -16.32 -8.99
CA SER A 123 -4.81 -16.60 -9.17
C SER A 123 -5.58 -15.35 -9.63
N ALA A 124 -6.74 -15.54 -10.26
CA ALA A 124 -7.55 -14.42 -10.77
C ALA A 124 -7.83 -13.38 -9.66
N ASP A 125 -8.15 -13.82 -8.44
CA ASP A 125 -8.45 -12.95 -7.31
C ASP A 125 -7.21 -12.13 -6.86
N LEU A 126 -6.04 -12.75 -6.80
CA LEU A 126 -4.79 -12.07 -6.46
C LEU A 126 -4.33 -11.14 -7.59
N ALA A 127 -4.50 -11.53 -8.86
CA ALA A 127 -4.19 -10.70 -10.01
C ALA A 127 -5.05 -9.42 -10.03
N MET A 128 -6.34 -9.55 -9.70
CA MET A 128 -7.26 -8.43 -9.60
C MET A 128 -6.84 -7.45 -8.49
N VAL A 129 -6.55 -7.94 -7.29
CA VAL A 129 -6.12 -7.05 -6.20
C VAL A 129 -4.75 -6.42 -6.47
N ALA A 130 -3.85 -7.11 -7.15
CA ALA A 130 -2.58 -6.56 -7.59
C ALA A 130 -2.77 -5.41 -8.61
N ALA A 131 -3.72 -5.56 -9.54
CA ALA A 131 -4.10 -4.48 -10.46
C ALA A 131 -4.70 -3.29 -9.72
N GLU A 132 -5.64 -3.51 -8.81
CA GLU A 132 -6.22 -2.47 -7.94
C GLU A 132 -5.13 -1.67 -7.19
N CYS A 133 -4.13 -2.37 -6.64
CA CYS A 133 -3.00 -1.75 -5.95
C CYS A 133 -2.17 -0.86 -6.89
N ARG A 134 -1.85 -1.36 -8.09
CA ARG A 134 -1.07 -0.61 -9.07
C ARG A 134 -1.80 0.65 -9.52
N ASP A 135 -3.09 0.52 -9.84
CA ASP A 135 -3.91 1.63 -10.30
C ASP A 135 -4.08 2.70 -9.22
N SER A 136 -4.32 2.28 -7.96
CA SER A 136 -4.42 3.19 -6.83
C SER A 136 -3.12 3.96 -6.61
N ARG A 137 -1.97 3.27 -6.63
CA ARG A 137 -0.66 3.89 -6.51
C ARG A 137 -0.38 4.88 -7.65
N ASN A 138 -0.68 4.50 -8.88
CA ASN A 138 -0.43 5.35 -10.03
C ASN A 138 -1.29 6.63 -9.99
N ARG A 139 -2.57 6.51 -9.63
CA ARG A 139 -3.45 7.67 -9.42
C ARG A 139 -2.94 8.58 -8.30
N PHE A 140 -2.51 7.99 -7.19
CA PHE A 140 -1.96 8.75 -6.07
C PHE A 140 -0.68 9.50 -6.47
N ALA A 141 0.27 8.83 -7.14
CA ALA A 141 1.48 9.47 -7.62
C ALA A 141 1.20 10.61 -8.61
N ALA A 142 0.23 10.43 -9.50
CA ALA A 142 -0.20 11.48 -10.42
C ALA A 142 -0.78 12.69 -9.67
N SER A 143 -1.61 12.48 -8.65
CA SER A 143 -2.15 13.57 -7.83
C SER A 143 -1.07 14.33 -7.05
N VAL A 144 -0.07 13.61 -6.52
CA VAL A 144 1.08 14.24 -5.84
C VAL A 144 1.92 15.06 -6.84
N ALA A 145 2.24 14.49 -8.00
CA ALA A 145 2.99 15.19 -9.04
C ALA A 145 2.25 16.46 -9.52
N GLU A 146 0.94 16.37 -9.75
CA GLU A 146 0.12 17.49 -10.16
C GLU A 146 0.09 18.62 -9.11
N LEU A 147 -0.05 18.26 -7.84
CA LEU A 147 -0.04 19.24 -6.74
C LEU A 147 1.29 19.97 -6.66
N LEU A 148 2.40 19.24 -6.66
CA LEU A 148 3.75 19.83 -6.59
C LEU A 148 4.07 20.69 -7.83
N TRP A 149 3.65 20.24 -9.01
CA TRP A 149 3.84 20.93 -10.28
C TRP A 149 3.11 22.26 -10.33
N ARG A 150 1.81 22.26 -9.98
CA ARG A 150 0.99 23.48 -9.92
C ARG A 150 1.54 24.50 -8.92
N ALA A 151 1.97 24.04 -7.76
CA ALA A 151 2.52 24.92 -6.73
C ALA A 151 3.83 25.61 -7.16
N ARG A 152 4.52 25.05 -8.16
CA ARG A 152 5.71 25.66 -8.77
C ARG A 152 5.39 26.50 -10.02
N GLY A 153 4.09 26.73 -10.32
CA GLY A 153 3.64 27.50 -11.48
C GLY A 153 3.73 26.74 -12.81
N GLY A 154 3.92 25.45 -12.77
CA GLY A 154 3.96 24.61 -13.97
C GLY A 154 2.60 24.54 -14.68
N PRO A 155 2.56 24.55 -16.04
CA PRO A 155 1.31 24.41 -16.79
C PRO A 155 0.74 22.99 -16.69
N ALA A 156 -0.60 22.89 -16.62
CA ALA A 156 -1.28 21.59 -16.59
C ALA A 156 -1.38 20.98 -18.01
N PRO A 157 -1.24 19.64 -18.13
CA PRO A 157 -0.84 18.68 -17.12
C PRO A 157 0.68 18.68 -16.87
N PRO A 158 1.17 18.08 -15.75
CA PRO A 158 2.60 17.89 -15.54
C PRO A 158 3.19 16.97 -16.61
N PRO A 159 4.49 17.10 -16.94
CA PRO A 159 5.17 16.20 -17.86
C PRO A 159 5.07 14.75 -17.38
N ARG A 160 4.80 13.81 -18.29
CA ARG A 160 4.61 12.39 -17.94
C ARG A 160 5.80 11.80 -17.16
N TRP A 161 7.02 12.11 -17.59
CA TRP A 161 8.22 11.62 -16.92
C TRP A 161 8.35 12.11 -15.47
N LEU A 162 7.81 13.30 -15.14
CA LEU A 162 7.75 13.80 -13.76
C LEU A 162 6.79 12.96 -12.92
N VAL A 163 5.63 12.61 -13.48
CA VAL A 163 4.68 11.69 -12.81
C VAL A 163 5.33 10.34 -12.57
N ASP A 164 6.04 9.81 -13.55
CA ASP A 164 6.75 8.53 -13.46
C ASP A 164 7.88 8.61 -12.39
N ALA A 165 8.63 9.71 -12.34
CA ALA A 165 9.66 9.95 -11.31
C ALA A 165 9.04 9.94 -9.89
N VAL A 166 7.94 10.67 -9.68
CA VAL A 166 7.22 10.69 -8.39
C VAL A 166 6.70 9.29 -8.04
N ALA A 167 6.13 8.56 -9.02
CA ALA A 167 5.61 7.22 -8.81
C ALA A 167 6.70 6.23 -8.37
N VAL A 168 7.89 6.31 -8.96
CA VAL A 168 9.04 5.49 -8.56
C VAL A 168 9.46 5.82 -7.14
N GLN A 169 9.58 7.11 -6.78
CA GLN A 169 10.01 7.52 -5.45
C GLN A 169 9.01 7.16 -4.34
N LEU A 170 7.72 7.10 -4.62
CA LEU A 170 6.68 6.66 -3.69
C LEU A 170 6.52 5.12 -3.63
N SER A 171 7.24 4.38 -4.47
CA SER A 171 7.04 2.94 -4.60
C SER A 171 7.73 2.13 -3.49
N GLY A 172 7.17 0.95 -3.21
CA GLY A 172 7.84 -0.06 -2.38
C GLY A 172 9.14 -0.57 -3.00
N PHE A 173 9.29 -0.46 -4.33
CA PHE A 173 10.52 -0.80 -5.04
C PHE A 173 11.70 0.07 -4.56
N THR A 174 11.54 1.40 -4.54
CA THR A 174 12.56 2.31 -4.03
C THR A 174 12.93 2.01 -2.57
N THR A 175 11.90 1.74 -1.74
CA THR A 175 12.16 1.34 -0.35
C THR A 175 12.99 0.06 -0.28
N GLN A 176 12.60 -0.97 -1.01
CA GLN A 176 13.27 -2.28 -0.96
C GLN A 176 14.71 -2.20 -1.49
N SER A 177 14.92 -1.52 -2.61
CA SER A 177 16.23 -1.39 -3.20
C SER A 177 17.20 -0.60 -2.28
N LEU A 178 16.79 0.57 -1.79
CA LEU A 178 17.65 1.38 -0.92
C LEU A 178 17.82 0.79 0.48
N ALA A 179 16.78 0.18 1.05
CA ALA A 179 16.87 -0.41 2.38
C ALA A 179 17.47 -1.82 2.34
N GLY A 180 17.05 -2.67 1.41
CA GLY A 180 17.51 -4.06 1.30
C GLY A 180 18.92 -4.19 0.76
N ASP A 181 19.22 -3.51 -0.38
CA ASP A 181 20.49 -3.66 -1.07
C ASP A 181 21.58 -2.71 -0.51
N LEU A 182 21.19 -1.49 -0.12
CA LEU A 182 22.13 -0.44 0.31
C LEU A 182 22.09 -0.16 1.82
N GLY A 183 21.28 -0.88 2.60
CA GLY A 183 21.22 -0.78 4.06
C GLY A 183 20.70 0.56 4.58
N ARG A 184 19.92 1.30 3.80
CA ARG A 184 19.39 2.61 4.19
C ARG A 184 18.21 2.45 5.14
N THR A 185 18.13 3.31 6.15
CA THR A 185 16.92 3.40 6.99
C THR A 185 15.75 3.98 6.18
N PRO A 186 14.48 3.69 6.53
CA PRO A 186 13.34 4.30 5.85
C PRO A 186 13.39 5.83 5.80
N ASP A 187 13.92 6.47 6.83
CA ASP A 187 14.07 7.92 6.90
C ASP A 187 15.14 8.44 5.94
N GLN A 188 16.24 7.70 5.76
CA GLN A 188 17.26 8.01 4.74
C GLN A 188 16.69 7.81 3.33
N VAL A 189 15.87 6.78 3.11
CA VAL A 189 15.17 6.57 1.83
C VAL A 189 14.24 7.75 1.54
N ALA A 190 13.44 8.19 2.52
CA ALA A 190 12.57 9.34 2.38
C ALA A 190 13.33 10.62 2.01
N HIS A 191 14.47 10.86 2.65
CA HIS A 191 15.31 12.01 2.35
C HIS A 191 15.85 11.99 0.91
N VAL A 192 16.38 10.85 0.45
CA VAL A 192 16.84 10.67 -0.93
C VAL A 192 15.69 10.87 -1.92
N SER A 193 14.53 10.28 -1.65
CA SER A 193 13.35 10.42 -2.50
C SER A 193 12.88 11.87 -2.61
N ALA A 194 12.92 12.64 -1.51
CA ALA A 194 12.59 14.07 -1.54
C ALA A 194 13.56 14.85 -2.44
N GLN A 195 14.86 14.59 -2.31
CA GLN A 195 15.88 15.24 -3.17
C GLN A 195 15.67 14.92 -4.64
N VAL A 196 15.36 13.66 -4.99
CA VAL A 196 15.12 13.25 -6.39
C VAL A 196 13.88 13.93 -6.95
N ILE A 197 12.78 13.99 -6.19
CA ILE A 197 11.54 14.67 -6.63
C ILE A 197 11.81 16.17 -6.81
N GLU A 198 12.50 16.83 -5.88
CA GLU A 198 12.83 18.24 -5.98
C GLU A 198 13.72 18.54 -7.20
N ALA A 199 14.73 17.71 -7.47
CA ALA A 199 15.57 17.82 -8.65
C ALA A 199 14.78 17.62 -9.96
N ALA A 200 13.86 16.65 -9.97
CA ALA A 200 12.98 16.41 -11.11
C ALA A 200 12.05 17.61 -11.38
N LEU A 201 11.47 18.20 -10.34
CA LEU A 201 10.65 19.41 -10.46
C LEU A 201 11.47 20.60 -11.01
N ALA A 202 12.67 20.81 -10.49
CA ALA A 202 13.55 21.88 -10.96
C ALA A 202 13.94 21.70 -12.43
N SER A 203 14.25 20.46 -12.82
CA SER A 203 14.57 20.11 -14.22
C SER A 203 13.39 20.32 -15.17
N ALA A 204 12.19 19.99 -14.72
CA ALA A 204 10.96 20.15 -15.53
C ALA A 204 10.57 21.62 -15.77
N LEU A 205 10.97 22.51 -14.87
CA LEU A 205 10.70 23.96 -14.96
C LEU A 205 11.83 24.73 -15.68
N ALA A 206 12.98 24.09 -15.91
CA ALA A 206 14.07 24.73 -16.65
C ALA A 206 13.65 24.97 -18.12
N PRO A 207 14.05 26.10 -18.71
CA PRO A 207 13.80 26.32 -20.13
C PRO A 207 14.47 25.23 -20.97
N PRO A 208 13.87 24.81 -22.09
CA PRO A 208 14.50 23.83 -22.98
C PRO A 208 15.84 24.39 -23.48
N THR A 209 16.90 23.60 -23.31
CA THR A 209 18.26 23.89 -23.82
C THR A 209 18.33 23.69 -25.33
#